data_63a06951de312ed2e10d9199c365e154
#
_entry.id   63a06951de312ed2e10d9199c365e154
#
_cell.length_a   1.000
_cell.length_b   1.000
_cell.length_c   1.000
_cell.angle_alpha   90.00
_cell.angle_beta   90.00
_cell.angle_gamma   90.00
#
_symmetry.space_group_name_H-M   'P 1'
#
loop_
_entity.id
_entity.type
_entity.pdbx_description
1 polymer ?
#
loop_
_entity_poly.entity_id
_entity_poly.type
_entity_poly.pdbx_seq_one_letter_code
_entity_poly.pdbx_strand_id
1 'polypeptide(L)'
;NGAEIIEKIAVSEEEALVRFPDINHALVVVKIEDDYLLGYHKWRDDWETFGGLIEDGESLRECIKRECEEELGITDVDFEYLGIVHYYMPPGYWVKEWHHEYGGLYGITLSREALPMIEERRRDKDEIGAIELYSKLKAREENIDEIINNPRLFEKVYTTESKLNSLSSLSFLLKVKDFKGR
;
A
#
# COMPACT_ATOMS: atom_id res chain seq x y z
N ASN A 1 12.48 -0.60 -3.70
CA ASN A 1 12.25 -2.02 -3.53
C ASN A 1 12.35 -2.81 -4.86
N GLY A 2 12.14 -2.22 -6.06
CA GLY A 2 12.40 -2.83 -7.37
C GLY A 2 11.27 -3.72 -7.91
N ALA A 3 10.17 -3.91 -7.19
CA ALA A 3 9.00 -4.60 -7.68
C ALA A 3 8.33 -3.80 -8.82
N GLU A 4 7.92 -4.46 -9.88
CA GLU A 4 7.23 -3.86 -11.01
C GLU A 4 5.78 -4.31 -11.04
N ILE A 5 4.84 -3.36 -11.14
CA ILE A 5 3.43 -3.68 -11.39
C ILE A 5 3.28 -3.90 -12.90
N ILE A 6 2.99 -5.13 -13.29
CA ILE A 6 2.79 -5.50 -14.69
C ILE A 6 1.43 -5.05 -15.15
N GLU A 7 0.40 -5.43 -14.41
CA GLU A 7 -0.99 -5.11 -14.77
C GLU A 7 -1.92 -5.20 -13.56
N LYS A 8 -3.09 -4.64 -13.71
CA LYS A 8 -4.23 -4.86 -12.85
C LYS A 8 -5.32 -5.56 -13.64
N ILE A 9 -5.78 -6.70 -13.14
CA ILE A 9 -6.70 -7.61 -13.82
C ILE A 9 -8.09 -7.43 -13.22
N ALA A 10 -9.02 -6.97 -14.03
CA ALA A 10 -10.42 -6.83 -13.64
C ALA A 10 -11.13 -8.19 -13.77
N VAL A 11 -11.37 -8.83 -12.64
CA VAL A 11 -12.11 -10.10 -12.51
C VAL A 11 -12.94 -10.05 -11.24
N SER A 12 -13.98 -10.88 -11.12
CA SER A 12 -14.66 -11.06 -9.84
C SER A 12 -13.77 -11.83 -8.85
N GLU A 13 -14.06 -11.70 -7.55
CA GLU A 13 -13.30 -12.42 -6.53
C GLU A 13 -13.39 -13.94 -6.70
N GLU A 14 -14.57 -14.44 -7.08
CA GLU A 14 -14.81 -15.86 -7.36
C GLU A 14 -14.01 -16.36 -8.57
N GLU A 15 -13.97 -15.57 -9.65
CA GLU A 15 -13.19 -15.87 -10.84
C GLU A 15 -11.68 -15.80 -10.56
N ALA A 16 -11.24 -14.87 -9.73
CA ALA A 16 -9.85 -14.71 -9.34
C ALA A 16 -9.30 -15.96 -8.67
N LEU A 17 -10.00 -16.51 -7.69
CA LEU A 17 -9.59 -17.72 -6.96
C LEU A 17 -9.46 -18.96 -7.88
N VAL A 18 -10.22 -19.00 -8.97
CA VAL A 18 -10.13 -20.10 -9.95
C VAL A 18 -8.98 -19.90 -10.94
N ARG A 19 -8.81 -18.68 -11.43
CA ARG A 19 -7.82 -18.37 -12.49
C ARG A 19 -6.42 -18.15 -11.96
N PHE A 20 -6.29 -17.71 -10.72
CA PHE A 20 -5.01 -17.36 -10.08
C PHE A 20 -4.86 -18.13 -8.74
N PRO A 21 -4.68 -19.46 -8.80
CA PRO A 21 -4.58 -20.28 -7.58
C PRO A 21 -3.35 -19.93 -6.72
N ASP A 22 -2.37 -19.24 -7.29
CA ASP A 22 -1.12 -18.84 -6.65
C ASP A 22 -1.19 -17.43 -6.03
N ILE A 23 -2.42 -16.87 -5.85
CA ILE A 23 -2.57 -15.62 -5.08
C ILE A 23 -2.05 -15.85 -3.68
N ASN A 24 -1.06 -15.04 -3.28
CA ASN A 24 -0.35 -15.22 -2.02
C ASN A 24 -0.50 -14.06 -1.02
N HIS A 25 -1.12 -12.95 -1.43
CA HIS A 25 -1.33 -11.80 -0.56
C HIS A 25 -2.63 -11.05 -0.89
N ALA A 26 -3.09 -10.23 0.05
CA ALA A 26 -4.21 -9.33 -0.12
C ALA A 26 -3.79 -7.89 0.25
N LEU A 27 -4.22 -6.93 -0.55
CA LEU A 27 -3.91 -5.51 -0.40
C LEU A 27 -5.19 -4.69 -0.31
N VAL A 28 -5.15 -3.59 0.42
CA VAL A 28 -6.26 -2.64 0.48
C VAL A 28 -5.83 -1.21 0.18
N VAL A 29 -6.58 -0.56 -0.71
CA VAL A 29 -6.51 0.88 -0.94
C VAL A 29 -7.47 1.56 0.03
N VAL A 30 -6.93 2.37 0.91
CA VAL A 30 -7.71 3.14 1.89
C VAL A 30 -7.95 4.53 1.37
N LYS A 31 -9.20 4.81 1.00
CA LYS A 31 -9.64 6.14 0.56
C LYS A 31 -10.16 6.94 1.75
N ILE A 32 -9.63 8.13 1.95
CA ILE A 32 -10.10 9.10 2.96
C ILE A 32 -10.70 10.29 2.22
N GLU A 33 -12.03 10.33 2.09
CA GLU A 33 -12.74 11.33 1.27
C GLU A 33 -12.21 11.33 -0.19
N ASP A 34 -11.50 12.38 -0.61
CA ASP A 34 -10.90 12.50 -1.94
C ASP A 34 -9.39 12.20 -1.98
N ASP A 35 -8.84 11.70 -0.88
CA ASP A 35 -7.42 11.39 -0.72
C ASP A 35 -7.20 9.90 -0.43
N TYR A 36 -5.95 9.46 -0.31
CA TYR A 36 -5.56 8.10 0.00
C TYR A 36 -4.64 8.07 1.21
N LEU A 37 -4.82 7.05 2.06
CA LEU A 37 -3.93 6.79 3.19
C LEU A 37 -2.85 5.79 2.78
N LEU A 38 -1.61 6.06 3.17
CA LEU A 38 -0.46 5.18 3.00
C LEU A 38 0.20 4.90 4.33
N GLY A 39 0.79 3.71 4.44
CA GLY A 39 1.65 3.30 5.53
C GLY A 39 3.12 3.39 5.15
N TYR A 40 3.97 3.86 6.06
CA TYR A 40 5.42 3.81 5.91
C TYR A 40 5.94 2.49 6.48
N HIS A 41 6.36 1.59 5.60
CA HIS A 41 6.90 0.29 5.97
C HIS A 41 8.38 0.43 6.34
N LYS A 42 8.71 0.22 7.62
CA LYS A 42 10.06 0.46 8.17
C LYS A 42 11.15 -0.40 7.55
N TRP A 43 10.88 -1.67 7.28
CA TRP A 43 11.89 -2.60 6.76
C TRP A 43 12.15 -2.42 5.26
N ARG A 44 11.12 -1.98 4.52
CA ARG A 44 11.24 -1.68 3.08
C ARG A 44 11.66 -0.23 2.84
N ASP A 45 11.61 0.63 3.87
CA ASP A 45 11.89 2.07 3.83
C ASP A 45 11.07 2.77 2.72
N ASP A 46 9.77 2.44 2.64
CA ASP A 46 8.88 2.89 1.56
C ASP A 46 7.45 3.17 2.07
N TRP A 47 6.72 4.03 1.34
CA TRP A 47 5.30 4.28 1.54
C TRP A 47 4.48 3.36 0.66
N GLU A 48 3.61 2.55 1.24
CA GLU A 48 2.85 1.54 0.52
C GLU A 48 1.39 1.48 0.97
N THR A 49 0.59 0.71 0.20
CA THR A 49 -0.76 0.31 0.60
C THR A 49 -0.67 -0.73 1.72
N PHE A 50 -1.76 -0.89 2.46
CA PHE A 50 -1.84 -1.84 3.56
C PHE A 50 -2.16 -3.25 3.05
N GLY A 51 -1.77 -4.27 3.84
CA GLY A 51 -2.03 -5.66 3.53
C GLY A 51 -0.79 -6.54 3.67
N GLY A 52 -0.98 -7.85 3.52
CA GLY A 52 0.10 -8.82 3.72
C GLY A 52 -0.17 -10.19 3.12
N LEU A 53 0.65 -11.15 3.51
CA LEU A 53 0.59 -12.52 3.03
C LEU A 53 -0.62 -13.27 3.62
N ILE A 54 -1.21 -14.13 2.81
CA ILE A 54 -2.27 -15.05 3.23
C ILE A 54 -1.66 -16.12 4.14
N GLU A 55 -2.23 -16.31 5.31
CA GLU A 55 -1.83 -17.38 6.24
C GLU A 55 -2.48 -18.72 5.88
N ASP A 56 -1.93 -19.81 6.42
CA ASP A 56 -2.41 -21.17 6.18
C ASP A 56 -3.89 -21.32 6.56
N GLY A 57 -4.72 -21.63 5.56
CA GLY A 57 -6.17 -21.82 5.73
C GLY A 57 -6.99 -20.54 5.71
N GLU A 58 -6.37 -19.39 5.49
CA GLU A 58 -7.00 -18.09 5.40
C GLU A 58 -7.51 -17.81 3.97
N SER A 59 -8.69 -17.25 3.84
CA SER A 59 -9.18 -16.71 2.58
C SER A 59 -8.63 -15.30 2.34
N LEU A 60 -8.71 -14.80 1.09
CA LEU A 60 -8.35 -13.41 0.76
C LEU A 60 -9.06 -12.38 1.66
N ARG A 61 -10.35 -12.60 1.94
CA ARG A 61 -11.13 -11.70 2.79
C ARG A 61 -10.75 -11.77 4.26
N GLU A 62 -10.39 -12.93 4.75
CA GLU A 62 -9.89 -13.07 6.12
C GLU A 62 -8.54 -12.42 6.26
N CYS A 63 -7.63 -12.62 5.31
CA CYS A 63 -6.34 -11.94 5.24
C CYS A 63 -6.50 -10.43 5.31
N ILE A 64 -7.28 -9.83 4.41
CA ILE A 64 -7.40 -8.36 4.39
C ILE A 64 -8.11 -7.80 5.64
N LYS A 65 -8.99 -8.56 6.28
CA LYS A 65 -9.59 -8.16 7.56
C LYS A 65 -8.56 -8.17 8.68
N ARG A 66 -7.75 -9.23 8.77
CA ARG A 66 -6.68 -9.35 9.76
C ARG A 66 -5.67 -8.22 9.60
N GLU A 67 -5.17 -8.00 8.39
CA GLU A 67 -4.23 -6.92 8.09
C GLU A 67 -4.79 -5.52 8.42
N CYS A 68 -6.05 -5.25 8.08
CA CYS A 68 -6.69 -4.00 8.45
C CYS A 68 -6.85 -3.83 9.97
N GLU A 69 -7.07 -4.91 10.71
CA GLU A 69 -7.10 -4.85 12.17
C GLU A 69 -5.71 -4.56 12.75
N GLU A 70 -4.66 -5.18 12.23
CA GLU A 70 -3.29 -5.05 12.70
C GLU A 70 -2.69 -3.69 12.35
N GLU A 71 -2.75 -3.31 11.07
CA GLU A 71 -2.10 -2.12 10.55
C GLU A 71 -2.90 -0.83 10.74
N LEU A 72 -4.25 -0.91 10.78
CA LEU A 72 -5.16 0.23 10.84
C LEU A 72 -6.04 0.26 12.10
N GLY A 73 -6.14 -0.84 12.85
CA GLY A 73 -7.06 -0.95 13.98
C GLY A 73 -8.54 -0.92 13.59
N ILE A 74 -8.87 -1.36 12.37
CA ILE A 74 -10.21 -1.34 11.78
C ILE A 74 -10.75 -2.76 11.69
N THR A 75 -11.94 -3.01 12.27
CA THR A 75 -12.55 -4.34 12.30
C THR A 75 -13.91 -4.43 11.60
N ASP A 76 -14.59 -3.31 11.45
CA ASP A 76 -15.97 -3.27 10.94
C ASP A 76 -16.06 -2.32 9.74
N VAL A 77 -15.68 -2.83 8.56
CA VAL A 77 -15.74 -2.13 7.28
C VAL A 77 -16.16 -3.08 6.17
N ASP A 78 -16.84 -2.53 5.17
CA ASP A 78 -17.15 -3.23 3.93
C ASP A 78 -15.99 -3.11 2.95
N PHE A 79 -15.44 -4.25 2.54
CA PHE A 79 -14.39 -4.33 1.54
C PHE A 79 -14.99 -4.48 0.14
N GLU A 80 -14.70 -3.52 -0.73
CA GLU A 80 -14.97 -3.62 -2.15
C GLU A 80 -13.81 -4.38 -2.83
N TYR A 81 -14.11 -5.50 -3.49
CA TYR A 81 -13.10 -6.20 -4.28
C TYR A 81 -12.86 -5.47 -5.60
N LEU A 82 -11.59 -5.14 -5.89
CA LEU A 82 -11.18 -4.33 -7.04
C LEU A 82 -10.49 -5.12 -8.15
N GLY A 83 -10.17 -6.38 -7.93
CA GLY A 83 -9.47 -7.25 -8.89
C GLY A 83 -8.14 -7.80 -8.36
N ILE A 84 -7.28 -8.19 -9.29
CA ILE A 84 -5.94 -8.74 -9.02
C ILE A 84 -4.88 -7.72 -9.41
N VAL A 85 -3.82 -7.63 -8.62
CA VAL A 85 -2.57 -6.97 -9.02
C VAL A 85 -1.54 -8.04 -9.34
N HIS A 86 -0.93 -7.93 -10.50
CA HIS A 86 0.14 -8.79 -10.97
C HIS A 86 1.48 -8.05 -10.86
N TYR A 87 2.39 -8.62 -10.11
CA TYR A 87 3.72 -8.08 -9.88
C TYR A 87 4.79 -8.93 -10.54
N TYR A 88 5.88 -8.28 -10.95
CA TYR A 88 7.16 -8.90 -11.21
C TYR A 88 8.12 -8.49 -10.10
N MET A 89 8.45 -9.46 -9.26
CA MET A 89 9.19 -9.25 -8.02
C MET A 89 10.67 -9.54 -8.19
N PRO A 90 11.54 -8.68 -7.65
CA PRO A 90 12.97 -8.93 -7.64
C PRO A 90 13.34 -10.06 -6.68
N PRO A 91 14.55 -10.64 -6.82
CA PRO A 91 15.08 -11.59 -5.86
C PRO A 91 15.03 -11.05 -4.43
N GLY A 92 14.47 -11.83 -3.53
CA GLY A 92 14.28 -11.48 -2.13
C GLY A 92 14.91 -12.48 -1.17
N TYR A 93 14.46 -12.45 0.08
CA TYR A 93 14.96 -13.38 1.10
C TYR A 93 14.57 -14.83 0.78
N TRP A 94 13.33 -15.07 0.39
CA TRP A 94 12.76 -16.41 0.17
C TRP A 94 12.98 -16.91 -1.26
N VAL A 95 12.70 -16.07 -2.28
CA VAL A 95 12.85 -16.39 -3.69
C VAL A 95 14.08 -15.66 -4.24
N LYS A 96 15.04 -16.41 -4.80
CA LYS A 96 16.34 -15.90 -5.23
C LYS A 96 16.38 -15.45 -6.68
N GLU A 97 15.27 -15.61 -7.41
CA GLU A 97 15.13 -15.24 -8.81
C GLU A 97 13.98 -14.24 -8.97
N TRP A 98 13.98 -13.54 -10.09
CA TRP A 98 12.82 -12.74 -10.49
C TRP A 98 11.61 -13.65 -10.72
N HIS A 99 10.47 -13.28 -10.16
CA HIS A 99 9.28 -14.11 -10.21
C HIS A 99 8.00 -13.28 -10.25
N HIS A 100 6.90 -13.93 -10.65
CA HIS A 100 5.58 -13.33 -10.68
C HIS A 100 4.84 -13.60 -9.37
N GLU A 101 4.15 -12.57 -8.87
CA GLU A 101 3.23 -12.69 -7.74
C GLU A 101 1.88 -12.07 -8.07
N TYR A 102 0.83 -12.61 -7.47
CA TYR A 102 -0.54 -12.13 -7.64
C TYR A 102 -1.13 -11.80 -6.28
N GLY A 103 -1.69 -10.60 -6.15
CA GLY A 103 -2.36 -10.13 -4.95
C GLY A 103 -3.81 -9.76 -5.20
N GLY A 104 -4.70 -10.14 -4.28
CA GLY A 104 -6.07 -9.65 -4.27
C GLY A 104 -6.11 -8.18 -3.85
N LEU A 105 -6.77 -7.32 -4.63
CA LEU A 105 -6.89 -5.90 -4.33
C LEU A 105 -8.28 -5.56 -3.85
N TYR A 106 -8.35 -4.90 -2.71
CA TYR A 106 -9.57 -4.39 -2.10
C TYR A 106 -9.52 -2.87 -1.94
N GLY A 107 -10.68 -2.27 -1.73
CA GLY A 107 -10.83 -0.85 -1.40
C GLY A 107 -11.73 -0.67 -0.20
N ILE A 108 -11.43 0.31 0.63
CA ILE A 108 -12.31 0.84 1.67
C ILE A 108 -12.37 2.36 1.57
N THR A 109 -13.50 2.93 1.95
CA THR A 109 -13.67 4.38 2.02
C THR A 109 -14.03 4.77 3.44
N LEU A 110 -13.28 5.71 4.01
CA LEU A 110 -13.45 6.20 5.36
C LEU A 110 -13.58 7.72 5.36
N SER A 111 -14.18 8.27 6.41
CA SER A 111 -14.17 9.70 6.66
C SER A 111 -12.83 10.14 7.27
N ARG A 112 -12.52 11.41 7.21
CA ARG A 112 -11.31 11.99 7.82
C ARG A 112 -11.27 11.83 9.34
N GLU A 113 -12.41 11.69 9.97
CA GLU A 113 -12.54 11.44 11.41
C GLU A 113 -11.96 10.08 11.84
N ALA A 114 -11.80 9.15 10.90
CA ALA A 114 -11.16 7.87 11.19
C ALA A 114 -9.66 7.99 11.47
N LEU A 115 -8.96 9.02 10.96
CA LEU A 115 -7.51 9.14 11.06
C LEU A 115 -6.97 9.11 12.52
N PRO A 116 -7.52 9.90 13.48
CA PRO A 116 -7.07 9.81 14.87
C PRO A 116 -7.33 8.44 15.48
N MET A 117 -8.43 7.78 15.14
CA MET A 117 -8.76 6.44 15.63
C MET A 117 -7.82 5.38 15.07
N ILE A 118 -7.43 5.48 13.79
CA ILE A 118 -6.47 4.59 13.16
C ILE A 118 -5.12 4.73 13.89
N GLU A 119 -4.61 5.95 14.07
CA GLU A 119 -3.33 6.19 14.74
C GLU A 119 -3.31 5.68 16.19
N GLU A 120 -4.44 5.76 16.90
CA GLU A 120 -4.58 5.25 18.27
C GLU A 120 -4.65 3.72 18.32
N ARG A 121 -5.43 3.09 17.40
CA ARG A 121 -5.81 1.68 17.49
C ARG A 121 -4.90 0.73 16.72
N ARG A 122 -4.20 1.19 15.70
CA ARG A 122 -3.28 0.35 14.94
C ARG A 122 -2.26 -0.33 15.86
N ARG A 123 -2.08 -1.62 15.68
CA ARG A 123 -1.26 -2.46 16.55
C ARG A 123 0.15 -2.65 16.02
N ASP A 124 0.26 -2.90 14.71
CA ASP A 124 1.55 -3.13 14.07
C ASP A 124 2.28 -1.83 13.77
N LYS A 125 2.87 -1.26 14.84
CA LYS A 125 3.76 -0.09 14.74
C LYS A 125 5.22 -0.47 14.50
N ASP A 126 5.52 -1.76 14.53
CA ASP A 126 6.88 -2.26 14.26
C ASP A 126 7.12 -2.43 12.77
N GLU A 127 6.12 -2.80 12.02
CA GLU A 127 6.14 -2.88 10.56
C GLU A 127 5.76 -1.54 9.93
N ILE A 128 4.54 -1.05 10.20
CA ILE A 128 4.07 0.25 9.71
C ILE A 128 4.40 1.34 10.71
N GLY A 129 5.50 2.04 10.50
CA GLY A 129 6.02 3.06 11.42
C GLY A 129 5.22 4.34 11.48
N ALA A 130 4.59 4.73 10.37
CA ALA A 130 3.78 5.95 10.26
C ALA A 130 2.67 5.78 9.24
N ILE A 131 1.63 6.60 9.32
CA ILE A 131 0.61 6.74 8.30
C ILE A 131 0.54 8.18 7.82
N GLU A 132 0.26 8.42 6.54
CA GLU A 132 0.12 9.77 6.00
C GLU A 132 -0.78 9.77 4.76
N LEU A 133 -1.42 10.90 4.51
CA LEU A 133 -2.22 11.14 3.31
C LEU A 133 -1.32 11.34 2.08
N TYR A 134 -1.71 10.74 0.97
CA TYR A 134 -1.00 10.85 -0.31
C TYR A 134 -0.77 12.29 -0.76
N SER A 135 -1.79 13.17 -0.62
CA SER A 135 -1.65 14.59 -0.99
C SER A 135 -0.54 15.30 -0.22
N LYS A 136 -0.33 14.95 1.06
CA LYS A 136 0.74 15.53 1.87
C LYS A 136 2.12 14.99 1.48
N LEU A 137 2.21 13.69 1.16
CA LEU A 137 3.45 13.09 0.67
C LEU A 137 3.85 13.73 -0.66
N LYS A 138 2.89 13.85 -1.59
CA LYS A 138 3.10 14.50 -2.89
C LYS A 138 3.52 15.97 -2.75
N ALA A 139 2.90 16.74 -1.86
CA ALA A 139 3.28 18.12 -1.61
C ALA A 139 4.71 18.25 -1.04
N ARG A 140 5.17 17.29 -0.23
CA ARG A 140 6.57 17.23 0.23
C ARG A 140 7.53 16.95 -0.91
N GLU A 141 7.16 16.07 -1.83
CA GLU A 141 7.96 15.72 -3.00
C GLU A 141 8.07 16.88 -4.00
N GLU A 142 6.97 17.58 -4.29
CA GLU A 142 6.95 18.76 -5.14
C GLU A 142 7.80 19.92 -4.58
N ASN A 143 7.98 19.99 -3.26
CA ASN A 143 8.84 20.95 -2.58
C ASN A 143 10.33 20.54 -2.54
N ILE A 144 10.68 19.34 -2.98
CA ILE A 144 12.07 18.86 -2.94
C ILE A 144 12.98 19.69 -3.85
N ASP A 145 12.52 20.08 -5.03
CA ASP A 145 13.31 20.91 -5.93
C ASP A 145 13.62 22.30 -5.32
N GLU A 146 12.69 22.87 -4.57
CA GLU A 146 12.89 24.10 -3.80
C GLU A 146 13.89 23.88 -2.64
N ILE A 147 13.81 22.72 -1.98
CA ILE A 147 14.68 22.33 -0.87
C ILE A 147 16.09 22.03 -1.38
N ILE A 148 16.23 21.31 -2.51
CA ILE A 148 17.52 21.00 -3.12
C ILE A 148 18.25 22.28 -3.56
N ASN A 149 17.51 23.27 -4.06
CA ASN A 149 18.07 24.54 -4.45
C ASN A 149 18.32 25.51 -3.28
N ASN A 150 17.95 25.14 -2.04
CA ASN A 150 18.16 25.92 -0.83
C ASN A 150 19.00 25.15 0.20
N PRO A 151 20.34 25.33 0.25
CA PRO A 151 21.24 24.58 1.13
C PRO A 151 20.89 24.61 2.62
N ARG A 152 20.22 25.67 3.10
CA ARG A 152 19.82 25.81 4.52
C ARG A 152 18.59 24.96 4.86
N LEU A 153 17.73 24.65 3.88
CA LEU A 153 16.61 23.73 4.06
C LEU A 153 17.06 22.27 3.91
N PHE A 154 18.08 22.05 3.08
CA PHE A 154 18.70 20.74 2.86
C PHE A 154 19.22 20.12 4.16
N GLU A 155 19.96 20.85 4.99
CA GLU A 155 20.47 20.33 6.26
C GLU A 155 19.39 19.94 7.28
N LYS A 156 18.19 20.52 7.20
CA LYS A 156 17.07 20.22 8.10
C LYS A 156 16.26 18.99 7.70
N VAL A 157 16.26 18.62 6.43
CA VAL A 157 15.42 17.56 5.84
C VAL A 157 16.19 16.27 5.63
N TYR A 158 17.51 16.33 5.45
CA TYR A 158 18.34 15.22 4.99
C TYR A 158 19.09 14.42 6.07
N THR A 159 18.61 14.40 7.29
CA THR A 159 18.96 13.28 8.18
C THR A 159 18.27 11.95 7.79
N THR A 160 17.61 11.92 6.63
CA THR A 160 16.93 10.73 6.10
C THR A 160 17.04 10.66 4.57
N GLU A 161 18.26 10.52 4.05
CA GLU A 161 18.56 10.29 2.62
C GLU A 161 17.86 9.06 2.01
N SER A 162 17.44 8.10 2.84
CA SER A 162 16.75 6.87 2.43
C SER A 162 15.29 7.07 1.99
N LYS A 163 14.65 8.21 2.29
CA LYS A 163 13.21 8.41 2.07
C LYS A 163 12.82 8.88 0.66
N LEU A 164 13.78 9.21 -0.18
CA LEU A 164 13.54 9.79 -1.52
C LEU A 164 13.37 8.78 -2.65
N ASN A 165 13.72 7.51 -2.42
CA ASN A 165 13.71 6.49 -3.48
C ASN A 165 12.37 5.73 -3.60
N SER A 166 11.30 6.16 -2.93
CA SER A 166 10.07 5.38 -2.80
C SER A 166 8.91 5.85 -3.67
N LEU A 167 9.16 6.07 -4.96
CA LEU A 167 8.13 6.49 -5.94
C LEU A 167 7.23 5.33 -6.44
N SER A 168 7.56 4.08 -6.12
CA SER A 168 6.83 2.92 -6.64
C SER A 168 5.38 2.87 -6.17
N SER A 169 5.14 3.13 -4.90
CA SER A 169 3.79 3.11 -4.30
C SER A 169 2.94 4.29 -4.73
N LEU A 170 3.54 5.46 -4.93
CA LEU A 170 2.85 6.64 -5.48
C LEU A 170 2.41 6.40 -6.92
N SER A 171 3.25 5.74 -7.73
CA SER A 171 2.91 5.35 -9.10
C SER A 171 1.79 4.30 -9.14
N PHE A 172 1.73 3.42 -8.14
CA PHE A 172 0.65 2.47 -7.96
C PHE A 172 -0.68 3.15 -7.70
N LEU A 173 -0.75 4.09 -6.77
CA LEU A 173 -1.97 4.83 -6.46
C LEU A 173 -2.50 5.64 -7.65
N LEU A 174 -1.61 6.23 -8.46
CA LEU A 174 -2.01 6.91 -9.69
C LEU A 174 -2.68 5.95 -10.67
N LYS A 175 -2.15 4.73 -10.84
CA LYS A 175 -2.76 3.69 -11.67
C LYS A 175 -4.10 3.19 -11.11
N VAL A 176 -4.27 3.17 -9.78
CA VAL A 176 -5.54 2.81 -9.13
C VAL A 176 -6.61 3.89 -9.28
N LYS A 177 -6.25 5.18 -9.32
CA LYS A 177 -7.18 6.29 -9.58
C LYS A 177 -7.93 6.18 -10.90
N ASP A 178 -7.27 5.68 -11.94
CA ASP A 178 -7.88 5.49 -13.27
C ASP A 178 -8.91 4.34 -13.32
N PHE A 179 -9.12 3.66 -12.19
CA PHE A 179 -9.99 2.48 -12.08
C PHE A 179 -11.43 2.78 -11.68
N LYS A 180 -11.88 4.01 -11.74
CA LYS A 180 -13.30 4.32 -11.63
C LYS A 180 -14.03 3.90 -12.90
N GLY A 181 -14.57 2.70 -12.84
CA GLY A 181 -15.77 2.29 -13.54
C GLY A 181 -15.72 2.29 -15.07
N ARG A 182 -15.59 1.13 -15.63
CA ARG A 182 -16.36 0.74 -16.81
C ARG A 182 -17.21 -0.46 -16.48
#